data_147f7f95c2e5f9429e9fff87afeaf3b3
#
_entry.id   147f7f95c2e5f9429e9fff87afeaf3b3
#
_cell.length_a   1.000
_cell.length_b   1.000
_cell.length_c   1.000
_cell.angle_alpha   90.00
_cell.angle_beta   90.00
_cell.angle_gamma   90.00
#
_symmetry.space_group_name_H-M   'P 1'
#
loop_
_entity.id
_entity.type
_entity.pdbx_description
1 polymer ?
#
loop_
_entity_poly.entity_id
_entity_poly.type
_entity_poly.pdbx_seq_one_letter_code
_entity_poly.pdbx_strand_id
1 'polypeptide(L)'
;MTARSHDLGATVAGVHLAFCAMNAPEALSLPHDLRRLVTSRTGAIVLRTATVHPFLHPEFRSLHNPGYDKLVPLVRELVATGGPPVVATIAGANVEEYGFLARAFADAGTAWVEANLADPWVAATVAPFEDPRTLRTLARRMTEAAAVPVAVRLPERTSLPYARVRDVLADAAVRIVVVRNDLGGLEKFVLEAGTAFDVVAVGGIHSGYDVRRALAKGAKAVQVRSALVEEGPGVFARLEREMRMARG
;
A
#
# COMPACT_ATOMS: atom_id res chain seq x y z
N MET A 1 21.68 13.28 30.23
CA MET A 1 21.54 12.30 29.14
C MET A 1 20.20 12.58 28.46
N THR A 2 20.22 13.26 27.33
CA THR A 2 19.01 13.52 26.53
C THR A 2 18.56 12.21 25.91
N ALA A 3 17.38 11.73 26.30
CA ALA A 3 16.75 10.59 25.64
C ALA A 3 16.64 10.90 24.15
N ARG A 4 17.36 10.16 23.31
CA ARG A 4 17.18 10.23 21.86
C ARG A 4 15.72 9.90 21.60
N SER A 5 14.95 10.87 21.15
CA SER A 5 13.62 10.69 20.60
C SER A 5 13.76 9.64 19.48
N HIS A 6 13.36 8.41 19.75
CA HIS A 6 13.40 7.37 18.75
C HIS A 6 12.35 7.71 17.70
N ASP A 7 12.82 8.14 16.55
CA ASP A 7 12.01 8.36 15.38
C ASP A 7 11.35 7.02 15.00
N LEU A 8 10.01 6.96 15.04
CA LEU A 8 9.21 5.82 14.59
C LEU A 8 8.72 6.03 13.15
N GLY A 9 9.26 7.03 12.48
CA GLY A 9 9.05 7.29 11.07
C GLY A 9 9.72 6.24 10.18
N ALA A 10 9.44 6.33 8.90
CA ALA A 10 10.05 5.51 7.87
C ALA A 10 10.25 6.33 6.60
N THR A 11 11.18 5.91 5.75
CA THR A 11 11.28 6.41 4.38
C THR A 11 11.00 5.27 3.42
N VAL A 12 9.98 5.42 2.57
CA VAL A 12 9.56 4.43 1.58
C VAL A 12 9.69 5.06 0.19
N ALA A 13 10.57 4.52 -0.64
CA ALA A 13 10.90 5.02 -1.99
C ALA A 13 11.18 6.54 -2.05
N GLY A 14 11.83 7.07 -1.01
CA GLY A 14 12.13 8.50 -0.88
C GLY A 14 11.01 9.32 -0.21
N VAL A 15 9.84 8.76 0.04
CA VAL A 15 8.74 9.42 0.73
C VAL A 15 8.88 9.26 2.24
N HIS A 16 8.94 10.36 2.96
CA HIS A 16 9.00 10.35 4.43
C HIS A 16 7.62 10.11 5.04
N LEU A 17 7.54 9.17 5.96
CA LEU A 17 6.38 8.86 6.79
C LEU A 17 6.69 9.24 8.23
N ALA A 18 5.88 10.09 8.85
CA ALA A 18 6.08 10.48 10.25
C ALA A 18 5.88 9.31 11.24
N PHE A 19 5.18 8.27 10.82
CA PHE A 19 5.03 7.00 11.52
C PHE A 19 5.05 5.84 10.51
N CYS A 20 5.68 4.73 10.87
CA CYS A 20 5.85 3.58 9.97
C CYS A 20 4.58 2.74 9.75
N ALA A 21 3.43 3.13 10.30
CA ALA A 21 2.15 2.44 10.10
C ALA A 21 1.11 3.34 9.42
N MET A 22 0.37 2.79 8.45
CA MET A 22 -0.66 3.46 7.68
C MET A 22 -1.91 2.58 7.56
N ASN A 23 -3.04 3.13 7.12
CA ASN A 23 -4.23 2.32 6.84
C ASN A 23 -3.99 1.40 5.63
N ALA A 24 -4.58 0.20 5.66
CA ALA A 24 -4.67 -0.63 4.46
C ALA A 24 -5.79 -0.13 3.52
N PRO A 25 -5.71 -0.38 2.21
CA PRO A 25 -6.86 -0.17 1.32
C PRO A 25 -8.13 -0.80 1.89
N GLU A 26 -9.29 -0.23 1.60
CA GLU A 26 -10.63 -0.63 2.08
C GLU A 26 -10.86 -0.55 3.61
N ALA A 27 -9.82 -0.23 4.40
CA ALA A 27 -9.97 0.01 5.84
C ALA A 27 -10.25 1.49 6.10
N LEU A 28 -11.48 1.81 6.56
CA LEU A 28 -11.94 3.20 6.75
C LEU A 28 -11.67 4.06 5.51
N SER A 29 -12.20 3.66 4.38
CA SER A 29 -11.86 4.20 3.06
C SER A 29 -12.94 5.09 2.44
N LEU A 30 -14.01 5.41 3.19
CA LEU A 30 -14.99 6.40 2.77
C LEU A 30 -14.42 7.82 2.92
N PRO A 31 -14.89 8.81 2.15
CA PRO A 31 -14.33 10.16 2.19
C PRO A 31 -14.28 10.79 3.59
N HIS A 32 -15.30 10.56 4.43
CA HIS A 32 -15.31 11.07 5.79
C HIS A 32 -14.28 10.36 6.70
N ASP A 33 -14.04 9.07 6.49
CA ASP A 33 -13.03 8.32 7.23
C ASP A 33 -11.62 8.80 6.88
N LEU A 34 -11.34 8.97 5.58
CA LEU A 34 -10.04 9.46 5.11
C LEU A 34 -9.73 10.86 5.64
N ARG A 35 -10.75 11.76 5.73
CA ARG A 35 -10.58 13.07 6.37
C ARG A 35 -10.21 12.95 7.86
N ARG A 36 -10.75 11.96 8.58
CA ARG A 36 -10.38 11.70 9.98
C ARG A 36 -8.94 11.20 10.13
N LEU A 37 -8.41 10.53 9.12
CA LEU A 37 -7.01 10.10 9.12
C LEU A 37 -6.03 11.27 9.00
N VAL A 38 -6.42 12.39 8.39
CA VAL A 38 -5.55 13.59 8.25
C VAL A 38 -5.01 14.07 9.60
N THR A 39 -5.83 14.04 10.65
CA THR A 39 -5.46 14.48 11.99
C THR A 39 -5.01 13.34 12.90
N SER A 40 -4.93 12.11 12.39
CA SER A 40 -4.45 10.95 13.15
C SER A 40 -2.93 10.85 13.13
N ARG A 41 -2.41 9.82 13.80
CA ARG A 41 -0.97 9.49 13.77
C ARG A 41 -0.59 8.52 12.65
N THR A 42 -1.44 8.38 11.61
CA THR A 42 -1.11 7.54 10.45
C THR A 42 0.10 8.07 9.69
N GLY A 43 0.98 7.20 9.22
CA GLY A 43 2.14 7.59 8.43
C GLY A 43 1.81 7.99 6.99
N ALA A 44 0.73 7.44 6.44
CA ALA A 44 0.18 7.80 5.13
C ALA A 44 -1.33 7.52 5.11
N ILE A 45 -2.03 8.11 4.16
CA ILE A 45 -3.45 7.86 3.89
C ILE A 45 -3.56 7.06 2.61
N VAL A 46 -3.96 5.79 2.71
CA VAL A 46 -4.13 4.89 1.56
C VAL A 46 -5.59 4.86 1.15
N LEU A 47 -5.86 5.18 -0.10
CA LEU A 47 -7.20 5.13 -0.67
C LEU A 47 -7.65 3.69 -0.87
N ARG A 48 -8.97 3.50 -0.98
CA ARG A 48 -9.53 2.27 -1.50
C ARG A 48 -9.09 2.03 -2.94
N THR A 49 -9.12 0.77 -3.38
CA THR A 49 -8.78 0.41 -4.75
C THR A 49 -9.71 1.13 -5.72
N ALA A 50 -9.13 1.89 -6.65
CA ALA A 50 -9.82 2.62 -7.69
C ALA A 50 -9.75 1.86 -9.01
N THR A 51 -10.85 1.83 -9.75
CA THR A 51 -10.94 1.36 -11.13
C THR A 51 -11.30 2.53 -12.06
N VAL A 52 -11.14 2.36 -13.38
CA VAL A 52 -11.53 3.40 -14.36
C VAL A 52 -13.02 3.70 -14.24
N HIS A 53 -13.85 2.67 -14.22
CA HIS A 53 -15.29 2.80 -14.04
C HIS A 53 -15.70 2.42 -12.61
N PRO A 54 -16.86 2.88 -12.12
CA PRO A 54 -17.41 2.38 -10.87
C PRO A 54 -17.49 0.86 -10.85
N PHE A 55 -17.08 0.27 -9.74
CA PHE A 55 -17.12 -1.17 -9.56
C PHE A 55 -17.99 -1.57 -8.36
N LEU A 56 -18.96 -2.43 -8.58
CA LEU A 56 -19.83 -2.98 -7.56
C LEU A 56 -19.48 -4.46 -7.36
N HIS A 57 -18.78 -4.76 -6.26
CA HIS A 57 -18.43 -6.16 -5.94
C HIS A 57 -19.70 -6.94 -5.63
N PRO A 58 -19.94 -8.13 -6.23
CA PRO A 58 -21.20 -8.87 -6.09
C PRO A 58 -21.48 -9.29 -4.64
N GLU A 59 -20.46 -9.60 -3.86
CA GLU A 59 -20.60 -10.13 -2.50
C GLU A 59 -20.18 -9.13 -1.40
N PHE A 60 -19.17 -8.28 -1.65
CA PHE A 60 -18.57 -7.45 -0.62
C PHE A 60 -18.71 -5.95 -0.92
N ARG A 61 -19.65 -5.30 -0.25
CA ARG A 61 -19.86 -3.84 -0.38
C ARG A 61 -18.62 -3.03 -0.01
N SER A 62 -17.75 -3.52 0.88
CA SER A 62 -16.50 -2.86 1.24
C SER A 62 -15.53 -2.71 0.06
N LEU A 63 -15.68 -3.54 -0.98
CA LEU A 63 -14.88 -3.49 -2.20
C LEU A 63 -15.51 -2.63 -3.31
N HIS A 64 -16.73 -2.10 -3.09
CA HIS A 64 -17.33 -1.15 -4.04
C HIS A 64 -16.45 0.09 -4.15
N ASN A 65 -16.23 0.57 -5.36
CA ASN A 65 -15.56 1.85 -5.57
C ASN A 65 -16.35 2.74 -6.55
N PRO A 66 -16.26 4.08 -6.40
CA PRO A 66 -17.05 5.01 -7.20
C PRO A 66 -16.42 5.33 -8.57
N GLY A 67 -15.29 4.69 -8.92
CA GLY A 67 -14.47 5.06 -10.07
C GLY A 67 -13.44 6.14 -9.73
N TYR A 68 -12.40 6.22 -10.57
CA TYR A 68 -11.29 7.17 -10.38
C TYR A 68 -11.74 8.63 -10.43
N ASP A 69 -12.73 8.95 -11.25
CA ASP A 69 -13.24 10.32 -11.43
C ASP A 69 -13.79 10.95 -10.14
N LYS A 70 -14.28 10.13 -9.22
CA LYS A 70 -14.72 10.56 -7.88
C LYS A 70 -13.59 10.58 -6.86
N LEU A 71 -12.56 9.76 -7.06
CA LEU A 71 -11.45 9.65 -6.10
C LEU A 71 -10.33 10.66 -6.37
N VAL A 72 -10.08 11.06 -7.61
CA VAL A 72 -9.07 12.07 -7.96
C VAL A 72 -9.32 13.43 -7.28
N PRO A 73 -10.54 13.99 -7.27
CA PRO A 73 -10.83 15.21 -6.50
C PRO A 73 -10.58 15.05 -5.00
N LEU A 74 -10.91 13.90 -4.42
CA LEU A 74 -10.66 13.61 -3.00
C LEU A 74 -9.15 13.54 -2.70
N VAL A 75 -8.34 12.97 -3.60
CA VAL A 75 -6.87 13.00 -3.46
C VAL A 75 -6.35 14.43 -3.39
N ARG A 76 -6.76 15.28 -4.34
CA ARG A 76 -6.35 16.70 -4.36
C ARG A 76 -6.75 17.43 -3.08
N GLU A 77 -7.95 17.16 -2.56
CA GLU A 77 -8.42 17.70 -1.28
C GLU A 77 -7.50 17.26 -0.14
N LEU A 78 -7.22 15.94 -0.02
CA LEU A 78 -6.38 15.39 1.05
C LEU A 78 -4.92 15.91 0.96
N VAL A 79 -4.35 15.96 -0.23
CA VAL A 79 -2.99 16.50 -0.46
C VAL A 79 -2.92 17.98 -0.07
N ALA A 80 -3.93 18.77 -0.38
CA ALA A 80 -3.99 20.19 -0.05
C ALA A 80 -4.03 20.47 1.46
N THR A 81 -4.34 19.47 2.29
CA THR A 81 -4.27 19.63 3.77
C THR A 81 -2.85 19.77 4.31
N GLY A 82 -1.83 19.40 3.54
CA GLY A 82 -0.43 19.31 4.03
C GLY A 82 -0.22 18.26 5.12
N GLY A 83 -1.15 17.32 5.26
CA GLY A 83 -1.12 16.22 6.23
C GLY A 83 -0.25 15.03 5.78
N PRO A 84 -0.56 13.79 6.24
CA PRO A 84 0.17 12.60 5.84
C PRO A 84 0.18 12.39 4.33
N PRO A 85 1.25 11.84 3.74
CA PRO A 85 1.29 11.49 2.32
C PRO A 85 0.07 10.66 1.89
N VAL A 86 -0.47 10.94 0.71
CA VAL A 86 -1.63 10.23 0.16
C VAL A 86 -1.16 9.18 -0.85
N VAL A 87 -1.68 7.98 -0.73
CA VAL A 87 -1.36 6.83 -1.58
C VAL A 87 -2.61 6.39 -2.34
N ALA A 88 -2.52 6.26 -3.64
CA ALA A 88 -3.60 5.68 -4.44
C ALA A 88 -3.36 4.18 -4.63
N THR A 89 -4.41 3.39 -4.40
CA THR A 89 -4.45 1.98 -4.76
C THR A 89 -5.32 1.82 -6.00
N ILE A 90 -4.83 1.13 -7.02
CA ILE A 90 -5.51 1.03 -8.31
C ILE A 90 -5.64 -0.42 -8.79
N ALA A 91 -6.65 -0.63 -9.63
CA ALA A 91 -6.85 -1.87 -10.34
C ALA A 91 -7.47 -1.60 -11.73
N GLY A 92 -6.88 -2.16 -12.76
CA GLY A 92 -7.36 -2.05 -14.14
C GLY A 92 -7.86 -3.37 -14.69
N ALA A 93 -8.78 -3.32 -15.64
CA ALA A 93 -9.23 -4.50 -16.39
C ALA A 93 -8.21 -4.95 -17.45
N ASN A 94 -7.24 -4.10 -17.77
CA ASN A 94 -6.15 -4.36 -18.72
C ASN A 94 -4.94 -3.48 -18.41
N VAL A 95 -3.82 -3.73 -19.09
CA VAL A 95 -2.55 -3.01 -18.88
C VAL A 95 -2.68 -1.50 -19.11
N GLU A 96 -3.46 -1.08 -20.11
CA GLU A 96 -3.62 0.34 -20.42
C GLU A 96 -4.37 1.10 -19.33
N GLU A 97 -5.37 0.47 -18.71
CA GLU A 97 -6.08 1.06 -17.57
C GLU A 97 -5.16 1.27 -16.36
N TYR A 98 -4.22 0.33 -16.08
CA TYR A 98 -3.24 0.53 -15.03
C TYR A 98 -2.36 1.75 -15.30
N GLY A 99 -1.87 1.92 -16.53
CA GLY A 99 -1.08 3.10 -16.92
C GLY A 99 -1.88 4.40 -16.83
N PHE A 100 -3.12 4.39 -17.30
CA PHE A 100 -4.02 5.53 -17.21
C PHE A 100 -4.28 5.96 -15.76
N LEU A 101 -4.65 5.00 -14.90
CA LEU A 101 -4.90 5.26 -13.48
C LEU A 101 -3.64 5.73 -12.76
N ALA A 102 -2.48 5.12 -13.05
CA ALA A 102 -1.22 5.51 -12.44
C ALA A 102 -0.88 6.97 -12.74
N ARG A 103 -1.07 7.43 -13.98
CA ARG A 103 -0.90 8.84 -14.37
C ARG A 103 -1.92 9.73 -13.66
N ALA A 104 -3.20 9.39 -13.72
CA ALA A 104 -4.27 10.23 -13.18
C ALA A 104 -4.09 10.51 -11.68
N PHE A 105 -3.68 9.51 -10.90
CA PHE A 105 -3.42 9.67 -9.47
C PHE A 105 -2.09 10.35 -9.17
N ALA A 106 -1.04 10.10 -9.97
CA ALA A 106 0.22 10.84 -9.86
C ALA A 106 0.01 12.34 -10.09
N ASP A 107 -0.75 12.71 -11.14
CA ASP A 107 -1.10 14.09 -11.48
C ASP A 107 -2.01 14.74 -10.41
N ALA A 108 -2.70 13.93 -9.61
CA ALA A 108 -3.49 14.41 -8.47
C ALA A 108 -2.63 14.70 -7.22
N GLY A 109 -1.34 14.32 -7.21
CA GLY A 109 -0.40 14.60 -6.14
C GLY A 109 -0.23 13.46 -5.13
N THR A 110 -0.53 12.20 -5.50
CA THR A 110 -0.23 11.06 -4.62
C THR A 110 1.27 10.87 -4.44
N ALA A 111 1.68 10.40 -3.26
CA ALA A 111 3.08 10.15 -2.93
C ALA A 111 3.64 8.90 -3.65
N TRP A 112 2.81 7.90 -3.86
CA TRP A 112 3.04 6.76 -4.76
C TRP A 112 1.71 6.15 -5.21
N VAL A 113 1.76 5.29 -6.23
CA VAL A 113 0.60 4.53 -6.72
C VAL A 113 0.85 3.04 -6.54
N GLU A 114 -0.09 2.33 -5.91
CA GLU A 114 -0.06 0.90 -5.61
C GLU A 114 -0.98 0.12 -6.56
N ALA A 115 -0.43 -0.79 -7.37
CA ALA A 115 -1.22 -1.77 -8.13
C ALA A 115 -1.73 -2.85 -7.17
N ASN A 116 -3.04 -2.96 -6.97
CA ASN A 116 -3.65 -4.01 -6.16
C ASN A 116 -3.85 -5.29 -6.99
N LEU A 117 -2.83 -6.15 -7.01
CA LEU A 117 -2.92 -7.45 -7.67
C LEU A 117 -3.34 -8.56 -6.70
N ALA A 118 -3.70 -8.20 -5.45
CA ALA A 118 -4.16 -9.12 -4.42
C ALA A 118 -5.68 -9.32 -4.41
N ASP A 119 -6.44 -8.47 -5.09
CA ASP A 119 -7.89 -8.64 -5.21
C ASP A 119 -8.19 -9.76 -6.22
N PRO A 120 -8.83 -10.87 -5.81
CA PRO A 120 -9.09 -12.00 -6.70
C PRO A 120 -9.94 -11.65 -7.92
N TRP A 121 -10.87 -10.69 -7.79
CA TRP A 121 -11.73 -10.25 -8.88
C TRP A 121 -10.98 -9.41 -9.89
N VAL A 122 -10.09 -8.58 -9.40
CA VAL A 122 -9.26 -7.72 -10.23
C VAL A 122 -8.12 -8.52 -10.84
N ALA A 123 -7.48 -9.37 -10.06
CA ALA A 123 -6.41 -10.26 -10.52
C ALA A 123 -6.90 -11.25 -11.59
N ALA A 124 -8.15 -11.73 -11.50
CA ALA A 124 -8.75 -12.63 -12.48
C ALA A 124 -8.86 -12.03 -13.89
N THR A 125 -8.93 -10.69 -14.00
CA THR A 125 -9.08 -10.02 -15.29
C THR A 125 -7.76 -9.94 -16.07
N VAL A 126 -6.63 -9.80 -15.38
CA VAL A 126 -5.30 -9.64 -16.01
C VAL A 126 -4.38 -10.84 -15.76
N ALA A 127 -4.67 -11.64 -14.72
CA ALA A 127 -3.86 -12.80 -14.27
C ALA A 127 -2.32 -12.58 -14.31
N PRO A 128 -1.80 -11.42 -13.81
CA PRO A 128 -0.40 -11.01 -14.08
C PRO A 128 0.62 -11.93 -13.43
N PHE A 129 0.22 -12.74 -12.43
CA PHE A 129 1.11 -13.67 -11.74
C PHE A 129 1.15 -15.08 -12.36
N GLU A 130 0.44 -15.31 -13.43
CA GLU A 130 0.52 -16.55 -14.21
C GLU A 130 1.54 -16.42 -15.34
N ASP A 131 1.77 -15.19 -15.84
CA ASP A 131 2.76 -14.90 -16.88
C ASP A 131 3.68 -13.73 -16.49
N PRO A 132 5.01 -13.97 -16.38
CA PRO A 132 5.97 -12.93 -16.05
C PRO A 132 6.06 -11.81 -17.12
N ARG A 133 5.65 -12.07 -18.36
CA ARG A 133 5.61 -11.05 -19.41
C ARG A 133 4.48 -10.06 -19.15
N THR A 134 3.32 -10.56 -18.82
CA THR A 134 2.16 -9.74 -18.45
C THR A 134 2.47 -8.87 -17.23
N LEU A 135 3.05 -9.44 -16.17
CA LEU A 135 3.47 -8.69 -14.98
C LEU A 135 4.48 -7.58 -15.34
N ARG A 136 5.48 -7.89 -16.19
CA ARG A 136 6.46 -6.89 -16.64
C ARG A 136 5.82 -5.76 -17.42
N THR A 137 4.93 -6.09 -18.38
CA THR A 137 4.28 -5.10 -19.24
C THR A 137 3.41 -4.17 -18.40
N LEU A 138 2.63 -4.71 -17.46
CA LEU A 138 1.81 -3.93 -16.54
C LEU A 138 2.67 -2.99 -15.67
N ALA A 139 3.71 -3.53 -15.04
CA ALA A 139 4.58 -2.75 -14.16
C ALA A 139 5.31 -1.63 -14.92
N ARG A 140 5.84 -1.91 -16.11
CA ARG A 140 6.48 -0.90 -16.97
C ARG A 140 5.49 0.18 -17.40
N ARG A 141 4.29 -0.23 -17.83
CA ARG A 141 3.26 0.73 -18.23
C ARG A 141 2.91 1.72 -17.12
N MET A 142 2.86 1.25 -15.88
CA MET A 142 2.64 2.11 -14.71
C MET A 142 3.83 3.03 -14.43
N THR A 143 5.07 2.49 -14.41
CA THR A 143 6.27 3.26 -14.09
C THR A 143 6.61 4.30 -15.16
N GLU A 144 6.30 4.03 -16.42
CA GLU A 144 6.40 4.99 -17.52
C GLU A 144 5.34 6.09 -17.47
N ALA A 145 4.15 5.77 -16.96
CA ALA A 145 3.04 6.70 -16.90
C ALA A 145 3.06 7.63 -15.67
N ALA A 146 3.54 7.13 -14.52
CA ALA A 146 3.51 7.84 -13.25
C ALA A 146 4.84 8.57 -12.98
N ALA A 147 4.77 9.87 -12.64
CA ALA A 147 5.92 10.66 -12.19
C ALA A 147 6.26 10.43 -10.70
N VAL A 148 5.65 9.44 -10.05
CA VAL A 148 5.83 9.07 -8.64
C VAL A 148 6.22 7.60 -8.54
N PRO A 149 6.79 7.14 -7.40
CA PRO A 149 7.08 5.72 -7.21
C PRO A 149 5.87 4.82 -7.44
N VAL A 150 6.12 3.66 -8.03
CA VAL A 150 5.10 2.61 -8.20
C VAL A 150 5.32 1.51 -7.19
N ALA A 151 4.22 1.09 -6.57
CA ALA A 151 4.13 -0.07 -5.69
C ALA A 151 3.34 -1.19 -6.36
N VAL A 152 3.69 -2.44 -6.05
CA VAL A 152 2.90 -3.61 -6.44
C VAL A 152 2.53 -4.41 -5.20
N ARG A 153 1.23 -4.57 -4.95
CA ARG A 153 0.69 -5.44 -3.92
C ARG A 153 0.54 -6.85 -4.45
N LEU A 154 1.32 -7.76 -3.85
CA LEU A 154 1.32 -9.16 -4.27
C LEU A 154 0.07 -9.90 -3.77
N PRO A 155 -0.48 -10.83 -4.56
CA PRO A 155 -1.53 -11.73 -4.08
C PRO A 155 -1.02 -12.63 -2.96
N GLU A 156 -1.95 -13.19 -2.20
CA GLU A 156 -1.63 -14.14 -1.13
C GLU A 156 -0.92 -15.39 -1.66
N ARG A 157 -1.29 -15.81 -2.84
CA ARG A 157 -0.66 -16.93 -3.56
C ARG A 157 -0.24 -16.47 -4.94
N THR A 158 0.94 -16.84 -5.35
CA THR A 158 1.47 -16.61 -6.70
C THR A 158 2.01 -17.92 -7.28
N SER A 159 1.78 -18.16 -8.55
CA SER A 159 2.40 -19.28 -9.30
C SER A 159 3.87 -19.00 -9.60
N LEU A 160 4.28 -17.71 -9.61
CA LEU A 160 5.66 -17.32 -9.85
C LEU A 160 6.49 -17.39 -8.56
N PRO A 161 7.71 -17.98 -8.56
CA PRO A 161 8.65 -17.84 -7.46
C PRO A 161 8.96 -16.37 -7.16
N TYR A 162 9.11 -15.99 -5.90
CA TYR A 162 9.40 -14.59 -5.52
C TYR A 162 10.70 -14.04 -6.11
N ALA A 163 11.71 -14.88 -6.31
CA ALA A 163 12.91 -14.48 -7.05
C ALA A 163 12.58 -14.02 -8.49
N ARG A 164 11.65 -14.71 -9.17
CA ARG A 164 11.22 -14.33 -10.51
C ARG A 164 10.37 -13.05 -10.48
N VAL A 165 9.49 -12.89 -9.49
CA VAL A 165 8.72 -11.66 -9.27
C VAL A 165 9.69 -10.49 -9.07
N ARG A 166 10.72 -10.66 -8.22
CA ARG A 166 11.79 -9.66 -8.02
C ARG A 166 12.40 -9.20 -9.35
N ASP A 167 12.89 -10.16 -10.15
CA ASP A 167 13.59 -9.82 -11.39
C ASP A 167 12.70 -9.03 -12.35
N VAL A 168 11.44 -9.44 -12.46
CA VAL A 168 10.45 -8.77 -13.31
C VAL A 168 10.13 -7.35 -12.84
N LEU A 169 9.88 -7.17 -11.53
CA LEU A 169 9.52 -5.87 -10.97
C LEU A 169 10.71 -4.90 -10.91
N ALA A 170 11.93 -5.41 -10.63
CA ALA A 170 13.14 -4.60 -10.65
C ALA A 170 13.46 -4.09 -12.07
N ASP A 171 13.34 -4.97 -13.09
CA ASP A 171 13.50 -4.60 -14.50
C ASP A 171 12.46 -3.55 -14.97
N ALA A 172 11.29 -3.55 -14.35
CA ALA A 172 10.24 -2.54 -14.58
C ALA A 172 10.36 -1.29 -13.70
N ALA A 173 11.48 -1.09 -12.99
CA ALA A 173 11.73 0.04 -12.10
C ALA A 173 10.69 0.25 -10.98
N VAL A 174 9.98 -0.79 -10.57
CA VAL A 174 9.12 -0.76 -9.37
C VAL A 174 10.00 -0.51 -8.14
N ARG A 175 9.55 0.31 -7.21
CA ARG A 175 10.32 0.70 -6.02
C ARG A 175 9.77 0.11 -4.73
N ILE A 176 8.48 -0.23 -4.68
CA ILE A 176 7.79 -0.68 -3.48
C ILE A 176 7.07 -1.99 -3.78
N VAL A 177 7.15 -2.95 -2.85
CA VAL A 177 6.35 -4.17 -2.90
C VAL A 177 5.56 -4.31 -1.61
N VAL A 178 4.24 -4.52 -1.72
CA VAL A 178 3.35 -4.75 -0.58
C VAL A 178 3.10 -6.25 -0.44
N VAL A 179 3.46 -6.82 0.72
CA VAL A 179 3.47 -8.27 0.96
C VAL A 179 2.69 -8.63 2.22
N ARG A 180 1.97 -9.74 2.19
CA ARG A 180 1.30 -10.28 3.38
C ARG A 180 2.32 -10.69 4.45
N ASN A 181 2.11 -10.20 5.68
CA ASN A 181 2.95 -10.51 6.84
C ASN A 181 2.52 -11.79 7.58
N ASP A 182 1.23 -12.08 7.56
CA ASP A 182 0.67 -13.33 8.05
C ASP A 182 1.05 -14.50 7.12
N LEU A 183 0.96 -15.72 7.63
CA LEU A 183 1.29 -16.95 6.89
C LEU A 183 2.74 -17.04 6.35
N GLY A 184 3.67 -16.24 6.89
CA GLY A 184 5.09 -16.28 6.51
C GLY A 184 5.43 -15.66 5.17
N GLY A 185 4.49 -14.98 4.51
CA GLY A 185 4.69 -14.37 3.19
C GLY A 185 5.80 -13.32 3.17
N LEU A 186 5.86 -12.47 4.20
CA LEU A 186 6.89 -11.43 4.31
C LEU A 186 8.31 -12.03 4.41
N GLU A 187 8.53 -12.98 5.34
CA GLU A 187 9.85 -13.59 5.50
C GLU A 187 10.30 -14.30 4.22
N LYS A 188 9.40 -15.05 3.62
CA LYS A 188 9.69 -15.77 2.37
C LYS A 188 10.04 -14.79 1.25
N PHE A 189 9.26 -13.69 1.11
CA PHE A 189 9.55 -12.68 0.09
C PHE A 189 10.91 -12.02 0.32
N VAL A 190 11.20 -11.57 1.54
CA VAL A 190 12.47 -10.91 1.87
C VAL A 190 13.66 -11.86 1.67
N LEU A 191 13.52 -13.14 2.02
CA LEU A 191 14.56 -14.15 1.81
C LEU A 191 14.86 -14.37 0.32
N GLU A 192 13.82 -14.49 -0.50
CA GLU A 192 13.97 -14.82 -1.93
C GLU A 192 14.22 -13.58 -2.81
N ALA A 193 13.63 -12.44 -2.47
CA ALA A 193 13.73 -11.21 -3.26
C ALA A 193 14.84 -10.25 -2.80
N GLY A 194 15.39 -10.44 -1.58
CA GLY A 194 16.44 -9.58 -1.04
C GLY A 194 15.98 -8.14 -0.81
N THR A 195 16.91 -7.18 -0.94
CA THR A 195 16.71 -5.75 -0.64
C THR A 195 16.43 -4.89 -1.88
N ALA A 196 15.96 -5.50 -2.97
CA ALA A 196 15.73 -4.78 -4.23
C ALA A 196 14.62 -3.71 -4.13
N PHE A 197 13.74 -3.85 -3.13
CA PHE A 197 12.56 -2.99 -2.95
C PHE A 197 12.44 -2.48 -1.52
N ASP A 198 11.73 -1.38 -1.35
CA ASP A 198 11.15 -1.03 -0.05
C ASP A 198 9.88 -1.87 0.15
N VAL A 199 9.88 -2.71 1.20
CA VAL A 199 8.79 -3.63 1.46
C VAL A 199 7.82 -3.00 2.45
N VAL A 200 6.53 -3.01 2.12
CA VAL A 200 5.43 -2.66 3.02
C VAL A 200 4.71 -3.95 3.41
N ALA A 201 4.58 -4.20 4.70
CA ALA A 201 3.91 -5.40 5.19
C ALA A 201 2.42 -5.13 5.44
N VAL A 202 1.54 -6.09 5.09
CA VAL A 202 0.10 -5.99 5.35
C VAL A 202 -0.43 -7.28 5.98
N GLY A 203 -1.36 -7.15 6.92
CA GLY A 203 -1.98 -8.29 7.64
C GLY A 203 -1.29 -8.66 8.94
N GLY A 204 -2.08 -9.12 9.92
CA GLY A 204 -1.60 -9.55 11.23
C GLY A 204 -1.02 -8.44 12.10
N ILE A 205 -1.41 -7.18 11.89
CA ILE A 205 -0.95 -6.02 12.66
C ILE A 205 -2.07 -5.59 13.61
N HIS A 206 -1.93 -5.95 14.89
CA HIS A 206 -2.88 -5.61 15.95
C HIS A 206 -2.24 -4.82 17.10
N SER A 207 -0.91 -4.87 17.23
CA SER A 207 -0.16 -4.23 18.31
C SER A 207 1.13 -3.61 17.85
N GLY A 208 1.74 -2.73 18.65
CA GLY A 208 3.07 -2.20 18.41
C GLY A 208 4.17 -3.28 18.35
N TYR A 209 3.93 -4.43 19.01
CA TYR A 209 4.80 -5.59 18.89
C TYR A 209 4.75 -6.19 17.48
N ASP A 210 3.56 -6.31 16.88
CA ASP A 210 3.42 -6.82 15.50
C ASP A 210 4.08 -5.89 14.49
N VAL A 211 3.94 -4.57 14.67
CA VAL A 211 4.65 -3.59 13.84
C VAL A 211 6.15 -3.85 13.89
N ARG A 212 6.74 -3.94 15.11
CA ARG A 212 8.17 -4.19 15.26
C ARG A 212 8.61 -5.52 14.66
N ARG A 213 7.82 -6.57 14.83
CA ARG A 213 8.09 -7.86 14.20
C ARG A 213 8.16 -7.75 12.69
N ALA A 214 7.22 -7.05 12.07
CA ALA A 214 7.23 -6.83 10.62
C ALA A 214 8.47 -6.04 10.17
N LEU A 215 8.83 -4.98 10.90
CA LEU A 215 10.05 -4.21 10.61
C LEU A 215 11.32 -5.05 10.78
N ALA A 216 11.40 -5.88 11.83
CA ALA A 216 12.52 -6.79 12.07
C ALA A 216 12.68 -7.86 10.97
N LYS A 217 11.58 -8.23 10.30
CA LYS A 217 11.55 -9.13 9.13
C LYS A 217 11.91 -8.44 7.81
N GLY A 218 12.23 -7.15 7.82
CA GLY A 218 12.67 -6.39 6.66
C GLY A 218 11.64 -5.45 6.02
N ALA A 219 10.45 -5.32 6.60
CA ALA A 219 9.51 -4.28 6.15
C ALA A 219 10.01 -2.87 6.53
N LYS A 220 9.76 -1.88 5.68
CA LYS A 220 9.99 -0.46 5.96
C LYS A 220 8.78 0.18 6.66
N ALA A 221 7.59 -0.28 6.32
CA ALA A 221 6.33 0.22 6.87
C ALA A 221 5.29 -0.91 6.90
N VAL A 222 4.15 -0.67 7.58
CA VAL A 222 3.05 -1.63 7.68
C VAL A 222 1.71 -0.99 7.31
N GLN A 223 0.82 -1.78 6.72
CA GLN A 223 -0.58 -1.43 6.50
C GLN A 223 -1.48 -2.14 7.54
N VAL A 224 -2.32 -1.36 8.23
CA VAL A 224 -3.22 -1.81 9.31
C VAL A 224 -4.65 -1.87 8.81
N ARG A 225 -5.32 -3.01 9.00
CA ARG A 225 -6.72 -3.19 8.58
C ARG A 225 -7.64 -3.48 9.78
N SER A 226 -7.61 -4.69 10.32
CA SER A 226 -8.59 -5.16 11.32
C SER A 226 -8.64 -4.26 12.56
N ALA A 227 -7.49 -4.00 13.19
CA ALA A 227 -7.42 -3.11 14.34
C ALA A 227 -7.91 -1.69 14.04
N LEU A 228 -7.68 -1.17 12.82
CA LEU A 228 -8.19 0.14 12.40
C LEU A 228 -9.71 0.14 12.25
N VAL A 229 -10.30 -0.93 11.71
CA VAL A 229 -11.77 -1.05 11.57
C VAL A 229 -12.43 -1.15 12.94
N GLU A 230 -11.82 -1.87 13.87
CA GLU A 230 -12.33 -2.08 15.24
C GLU A 230 -12.22 -0.84 16.12
N GLU A 231 -11.09 -0.13 16.07
CA GLU A 231 -10.76 0.96 17.01
C GLU A 231 -10.86 2.37 16.41
N GLY A 232 -10.94 2.46 15.07
CA GLY A 232 -10.89 3.74 14.36
C GLY A 232 -9.47 4.35 14.32
N PRO A 233 -9.33 5.62 13.86
CA PRO A 233 -8.04 6.29 13.65
C PRO A 233 -7.14 6.39 14.90
N GLY A 234 -7.71 6.27 16.10
CA GLY A 234 -6.97 6.25 17.36
C GLY A 234 -5.98 5.10 17.49
N VAL A 235 -6.15 4.02 16.72
CA VAL A 235 -5.25 2.87 16.69
C VAL A 235 -3.79 3.28 16.43
N PHE A 236 -3.55 4.24 15.56
CA PHE A 236 -2.17 4.66 15.23
C PHE A 236 -1.45 5.29 16.42
N ALA A 237 -2.14 6.10 17.23
CA ALA A 237 -1.58 6.65 18.46
C ALA A 237 -1.31 5.56 19.51
N ARG A 238 -2.17 4.53 19.59
CA ARG A 238 -1.94 3.37 20.47
C ARG A 238 -0.73 2.56 20.02
N LEU A 239 -0.64 2.20 18.74
CA LEU A 239 0.49 1.46 18.17
C LEU A 239 1.81 2.21 18.38
N GLU A 240 1.83 3.53 18.15
CA GLU A 240 3.00 4.37 18.39
C GLU A 240 3.44 4.32 19.86
N ARG A 241 2.50 4.47 20.81
CA ARG A 241 2.78 4.38 22.25
C ARG A 241 3.33 3.01 22.65
N GLU A 242 2.72 1.92 22.20
CA GLU A 242 3.18 0.55 22.47
C GLU A 242 4.59 0.29 21.91
N MET A 243 4.90 0.81 20.72
CA MET A 243 6.25 0.72 20.16
C MET A 243 7.28 1.49 20.99
N ARG A 244 6.90 2.59 21.66
CA ARG A 244 7.79 3.33 22.55
C ARG A 244 8.03 2.60 23.88
N MET A 245 6.99 1.99 24.46
CA MET A 245 7.05 1.33 25.77
C MET A 245 7.89 0.05 25.77
N ALA A 246 7.84 -0.76 24.75
CA ALA A 246 8.47 -2.08 24.74
C ALA A 246 10.00 -2.05 24.51
N ARG A 247 10.66 -0.93 24.70
CA ARG A 247 12.13 -0.71 24.68
C ARG A 247 12.70 -0.40 26.09
N GLY A 248 11.89 -0.45 27.12
CA GLY A 248 12.29 -0.44 28.52
C GLY A 248 12.39 -1.91 29.03
#